data_9a2dfc8e246af17089b2856014a2a0e0
#
_entry.id   9a2dfc8e246af17089b2856014a2a0e0
#
_cell.length_a   1.000
_cell.length_b   1.000
_cell.length_c   1.000
_cell.angle_alpha   90.00
_cell.angle_beta   90.00
_cell.angle_gamma   90.00
#
_symmetry.space_group_name_H-M   'P 1'
#
loop_
_entity.id
_entity.type
_entity.pdbx_description
1 polymer ?
#
loop_
_entity_poly.entity_id
_entity_poly.type
_entity_poly.pdbx_seq_one_letter_code
_entity_poly.pdbx_strand_id
1 'polypeptide(L)'
;MAILLAHSCFSQQTDESSEKALSIKPIENAGKTVKPDVTDKRIFGLIPNARSSPSLTLYKPLTVRQKFKIATNDSFDRGTIALGMIFAAQGQLSRSAPSFGNGAAGYGKYFGAAYGDLLIGNMMTEGVFPSLLRQDPRYFRRGSGTKWSRLGYSIKQSFWTRKDSGGGVFNYSEVLGNATAVAISNAYYPDNRTAGDAVSKLGSQIGIDMASNLLKEFGPDLTRRLTRRRSQK
;
A
#
# COMPACT_ATOMS: atom_id res chain seq x y z
N MET A 1 23.95 37.29 57.45
CA MET A 1 25.23 36.68 57.14
C MET A 1 25.25 36.44 55.64
N ALA A 2 25.53 37.41 54.80
CA ALA A 2 26.82 37.95 54.36
C ALA A 2 27.65 36.86 53.64
N ILE A 3 27.87 37.08 52.38
CA ILE A 3 29.13 37.08 51.62
C ILE A 3 28.77 36.90 50.15
N LEU A 4 28.71 37.97 49.35
CA LEU A 4 29.73 38.68 48.54
C LEU A 4 30.12 38.00 47.23
N LEU A 5 29.62 38.53 46.13
CA LEU A 5 30.27 39.10 44.94
C LEU A 5 31.69 38.62 44.57
N ALA A 6 31.83 38.13 43.35
CA ALA A 6 33.03 38.35 42.57
C ALA A 6 32.64 38.52 41.08
N HIS A 7 32.71 39.75 40.62
CA HIS A 7 32.83 40.13 39.25
C HIS A 7 34.23 39.84 38.77
N SER A 8 34.37 39.20 37.60
CA SER A 8 35.56 39.37 36.80
C SER A 8 35.18 39.60 35.36
N CYS A 9 35.35 40.83 34.98
CA CYS A 9 35.45 41.41 33.67
C CYS A 9 36.60 40.70 32.92
N PHE A 10 36.31 40.12 31.73
CA PHE A 10 37.36 39.79 30.76
C PHE A 10 37.03 40.41 29.44
N SER A 11 37.95 41.25 29.05
CA SER A 11 38.07 42.17 27.94
C SER A 11 37.80 41.54 26.57
N GLN A 12 37.20 42.34 25.75
CA GLN A 12 37.12 42.21 24.28
C GLN A 12 38.52 42.13 23.71
N GLN A 13 38.71 41.14 22.88
CA GLN A 13 39.76 41.15 21.85
C GLN A 13 39.09 40.83 20.53
N THR A 14 38.89 41.87 19.73
CA THR A 14 38.53 41.82 18.35
C THR A 14 39.65 41.21 17.57
N ASP A 15 39.42 40.05 16.98
CA ASP A 15 40.24 39.53 15.88
C ASP A 15 39.44 39.65 14.59
N GLU A 16 39.83 40.69 13.89
CA GLU A 16 39.43 41.05 12.54
C GLU A 16 40.32 40.22 11.58
N SER A 17 39.87 39.06 11.19
CA SER A 17 40.41 38.37 10.02
C SER A 17 39.50 37.25 9.53
N SER A 18 39.06 37.42 8.31
CA SER A 18 38.40 36.44 7.42
C SER A 18 36.90 36.49 7.30
N GLU A 19 36.40 37.63 6.99
CA GLU A 19 35.18 37.77 6.19
C GLU A 19 35.51 37.37 4.72
N LYS A 20 35.67 36.06 4.50
CA LYS A 20 35.62 35.49 3.17
C LYS A 20 34.18 35.11 2.90
N ALA A 21 33.44 36.12 2.42
CA ALA A 21 32.13 35.92 1.86
C ALA A 21 32.14 34.75 0.89
N LEU A 22 31.58 33.61 1.36
CA LEU A 22 31.23 32.50 0.51
C LEU A 22 30.03 32.97 -0.31
N SER A 23 30.31 33.54 -1.47
CA SER A 23 29.33 33.85 -2.49
C SER A 23 28.68 32.54 -2.91
N ILE A 24 27.60 32.18 -2.22
CA ILE A 24 26.68 31.12 -2.66
C ILE A 24 26.01 31.66 -3.91
N LYS A 25 26.53 31.28 -5.09
CA LYS A 25 25.84 31.48 -6.36
C LYS A 25 24.45 30.84 -6.19
N PRO A 26 23.36 31.54 -6.51
CA PRO A 26 22.04 30.94 -6.55
C PRO A 26 22.11 29.74 -7.50
N ILE A 27 21.70 28.57 -7.04
CA ILE A 27 21.52 27.40 -7.89
C ILE A 27 20.31 27.71 -8.77
N GLU A 28 20.59 28.24 -9.95
CA GLU A 28 19.63 28.53 -11.02
C GLU A 28 19.15 27.26 -11.72
N ASN A 29 18.78 26.25 -10.96
CA ASN A 29 18.16 25.01 -11.45
C ASN A 29 16.95 24.59 -10.65
N ALA A 30 16.30 25.52 -9.95
CA ALA A 30 15.01 25.30 -9.27
C ALA A 30 13.79 25.46 -10.21
N GLY A 31 13.99 25.37 -11.51
CA GLY A 31 12.94 25.59 -12.52
C GLY A 31 12.55 24.38 -13.36
N LYS A 32 13.10 23.21 -13.14
CA LYS A 32 12.49 21.98 -13.68
C LYS A 32 11.42 21.52 -12.71
N THR A 33 10.20 22.04 -12.88
CA THR A 33 9.00 21.33 -12.43
C THR A 33 9.12 19.91 -12.96
N VAL A 34 9.51 18.99 -12.08
CA VAL A 34 9.31 17.56 -12.31
C VAL A 34 7.80 17.45 -12.45
N LYS A 35 7.33 17.40 -13.72
CA LYS A 35 5.95 17.02 -14.01
C LYS A 35 5.72 15.76 -13.19
N PRO A 36 4.69 15.69 -12.31
CA PRO A 36 4.37 14.46 -11.65
C PRO A 36 4.22 13.44 -12.76
N ASP A 37 5.11 12.45 -12.76
CA ASP A 37 5.02 11.32 -13.67
C ASP A 37 3.59 10.81 -13.50
N VAL A 38 2.77 10.98 -14.51
CA VAL A 38 1.39 10.51 -14.52
C VAL A 38 1.55 8.99 -14.48
N THR A 39 1.71 8.49 -13.27
CA THR A 39 1.83 7.08 -13.00
C THR A 39 0.55 6.48 -13.53
N ASP A 40 0.69 5.68 -14.55
CA ASP A 40 -0.42 4.99 -15.20
C ASP A 40 -1.34 4.47 -14.09
N LYS A 41 -2.58 4.93 -14.06
CA LYS A 41 -3.53 4.64 -12.98
C LYS A 41 -3.76 3.13 -12.81
N ARG A 42 -3.20 2.32 -13.72
CA ARG A 42 -3.33 0.86 -13.75
C ARG A 42 -2.02 0.20 -14.19
N ILE A 43 -1.62 -0.83 -13.48
CA ILE A 43 -0.51 -1.71 -13.87
C ILE A 43 -1.06 -2.69 -14.91
N PHE A 44 -0.44 -2.76 -16.11
CA PHE A 44 -0.91 -3.56 -17.25
C PHE A 44 -2.36 -3.25 -17.71
N GLY A 45 -2.93 -2.10 -17.34
CA GLY A 45 -4.30 -1.75 -17.66
C GLY A 45 -5.38 -2.50 -16.86
N LEU A 46 -4.99 -3.47 -16.02
CA LEU A 46 -5.88 -4.36 -15.27
C LEU A 46 -5.82 -4.14 -13.76
N ILE A 47 -4.62 -3.97 -13.19
CA ILE A 47 -4.43 -3.93 -11.74
C ILE A 47 -4.55 -2.48 -11.27
N PRO A 48 -5.45 -2.17 -10.32
CA PRO A 48 -5.62 -0.82 -9.79
C PRO A 48 -4.34 -0.37 -9.08
N ASN A 49 -3.90 0.85 -9.40
CA ASN A 49 -2.74 1.48 -8.76
C ASN A 49 -3.15 2.65 -7.85
N ALA A 50 -4.43 2.69 -7.46
CA ALA A 50 -4.98 3.76 -6.62
C ALA A 50 -4.34 3.81 -5.23
N ARG A 51 -3.85 2.67 -4.75
CA ARG A 51 -3.15 2.54 -3.46
C ARG A 51 -1.66 2.92 -3.51
N SER A 52 -1.05 3.17 -4.67
CA SER A 52 0.36 3.52 -4.71
C SER A 52 0.59 5.03 -4.73
N SER A 53 1.49 5.50 -3.86
CA SER A 53 1.94 6.89 -3.84
C SER A 53 3.34 6.98 -4.47
N PRO A 54 3.56 7.87 -5.45
CA PRO A 54 4.82 7.94 -6.19
C PRO A 54 5.98 8.59 -5.43
N SER A 55 5.74 9.23 -4.29
CA SER A 55 6.79 10.00 -3.62
C SER A 55 6.70 9.96 -2.10
N LEU A 56 7.86 9.73 -1.47
CA LEU A 56 8.06 9.83 -0.02
C LEU A 56 8.26 11.29 0.46
N THR A 57 8.46 12.25 -0.46
CA THR A 57 8.97 13.58 -0.14
C THR A 57 7.93 14.57 0.39
N LEU A 58 6.63 14.34 0.11
CA LEU A 58 5.54 15.18 0.63
C LEU A 58 4.40 14.27 1.10
N TYR A 59 4.58 13.70 2.30
CA TYR A 59 3.53 12.91 2.92
C TYR A 59 2.34 13.80 3.32
N LYS A 60 1.18 13.52 2.74
CA LYS A 60 -0.09 14.13 3.14
C LYS A 60 -1.02 13.01 3.65
N PRO A 61 -1.46 13.09 4.91
CA PRO A 61 -2.39 12.10 5.44
C PRO A 61 -3.72 12.11 4.67
N LEU A 62 -4.35 10.93 4.59
CA LEU A 62 -5.66 10.80 3.99
C LEU A 62 -6.76 11.10 4.99
N THR A 63 -7.80 11.75 4.52
CA THR A 63 -9.06 11.85 5.28
C THR A 63 -9.81 10.51 5.26
N VAL A 64 -10.68 10.27 6.22
CA VAL A 64 -11.54 9.07 6.26
C VAL A 64 -12.28 8.88 4.93
N ARG A 65 -12.86 9.95 4.39
CA ARG A 65 -13.56 9.91 3.09
C ARG A 65 -12.65 9.45 1.95
N GLN A 66 -11.38 9.87 1.96
CA GLN A 66 -10.42 9.44 0.94
C GLN A 66 -10.03 7.97 1.07
N LYS A 67 -9.91 7.45 2.31
CA LYS A 67 -9.67 6.02 2.57
C LYS A 67 -10.81 5.17 2.04
N PHE A 68 -12.05 5.51 2.35
CA PHE A 68 -13.22 4.82 1.80
C PHE A 68 -13.33 4.95 0.27
N LYS A 69 -12.95 6.09 -0.30
CA LYS A 69 -12.90 6.25 -1.75
C LYS A 69 -11.89 5.30 -2.40
N ILE A 70 -10.73 5.08 -1.78
CA ILE A 70 -9.74 4.10 -2.24
C ILE A 70 -10.37 2.70 -2.18
N ALA A 71 -10.90 2.29 -1.03
CA ALA A 71 -11.53 1.00 -0.83
C ALA A 71 -12.65 0.74 -1.86
N THR A 72 -13.51 1.71 -2.11
CA THR A 72 -14.58 1.60 -3.11
C THR A 72 -14.01 1.48 -4.53
N ASN A 73 -13.04 2.32 -4.90
CA ASN A 73 -12.45 2.26 -6.22
C ASN A 73 -11.76 0.91 -6.50
N ASP A 74 -11.04 0.39 -5.51
CA ASP A 74 -10.34 -0.89 -5.64
C ASP A 74 -11.34 -2.06 -5.65
N SER A 75 -12.42 -1.97 -4.87
CA SER A 75 -13.50 -2.98 -4.86
C SER A 75 -14.21 -3.11 -6.20
N PHE A 76 -14.50 -2.01 -6.88
CA PHE A 76 -15.23 -1.99 -8.15
C PHE A 76 -14.32 -1.83 -9.37
N ASP A 77 -13.02 -2.04 -9.21
CA ASP A 77 -12.10 -2.05 -10.35
C ASP A 77 -12.26 -3.33 -11.18
N ARG A 78 -12.06 -3.18 -12.50
CA ARG A 78 -12.12 -4.30 -13.44
C ARG A 78 -11.13 -5.42 -13.11
N GLY A 79 -9.97 -5.07 -12.56
CA GLY A 79 -8.97 -6.04 -12.12
C GLY A 79 -9.48 -6.87 -10.94
N THR A 80 -10.15 -6.27 -9.97
CA THR A 80 -10.75 -6.95 -8.83
C THR A 80 -11.89 -7.87 -9.26
N ILE A 81 -12.73 -7.43 -10.21
CA ILE A 81 -13.77 -8.28 -10.80
C ILE A 81 -13.14 -9.48 -11.52
N ALA A 82 -12.09 -9.25 -12.32
CA ALA A 82 -11.37 -10.32 -13.02
C ALA A 82 -10.72 -11.32 -12.06
N LEU A 83 -10.14 -10.84 -10.95
CA LEU A 83 -9.61 -11.70 -9.88
C LEU A 83 -10.72 -12.53 -9.24
N GLY A 84 -11.88 -11.95 -8.97
CA GLY A 84 -13.05 -12.68 -8.47
C GLY A 84 -13.47 -13.82 -9.40
N MET A 85 -13.47 -13.56 -10.73
CA MET A 85 -13.76 -14.61 -11.72
C MET A 85 -12.69 -15.73 -11.70
N ILE A 86 -11.41 -15.38 -11.59
CA ILE A 86 -10.32 -16.36 -11.52
C ILE A 86 -10.44 -17.22 -10.25
N PHE A 87 -10.68 -16.60 -9.10
CA PHE A 87 -10.87 -17.32 -7.84
C PHE A 87 -12.11 -18.20 -7.84
N ALA A 88 -13.20 -17.73 -8.47
CA ALA A 88 -14.39 -18.55 -8.67
C ALA A 88 -14.11 -19.80 -9.51
N ALA A 89 -13.39 -19.64 -10.63
CA ALA A 89 -12.98 -20.76 -11.45
C ALA A 89 -12.10 -21.74 -10.70
N GLN A 90 -11.09 -21.24 -9.98
CA GLN A 90 -10.22 -22.05 -9.12
C GLN A 90 -11.04 -22.79 -8.05
N GLY A 91 -11.93 -22.08 -7.36
CA GLY A 91 -12.79 -22.64 -6.31
C GLY A 91 -13.67 -23.78 -6.84
N GLN A 92 -14.29 -23.58 -8.02
CA GLN A 92 -15.10 -24.63 -8.63
C GLN A 92 -14.27 -25.83 -9.10
N LEU A 93 -13.10 -25.59 -9.72
CA LEU A 93 -12.20 -26.67 -10.16
C LEU A 93 -11.68 -27.49 -8.99
N SER A 94 -11.31 -26.85 -7.89
CA SER A 94 -10.83 -27.50 -6.68
C SER A 94 -11.95 -28.03 -5.77
N ARG A 95 -13.21 -27.74 -6.09
CA ARG A 95 -14.38 -28.04 -5.24
C ARG A 95 -14.22 -27.53 -3.82
N SER A 96 -13.69 -26.33 -3.66
CA SER A 96 -13.41 -25.73 -2.34
C SER A 96 -14.67 -25.50 -1.49
N ALA A 97 -15.85 -25.42 -2.09
CA ALA A 97 -17.16 -25.37 -1.43
C ALA A 97 -18.14 -26.29 -2.18
N PRO A 98 -18.15 -27.60 -1.91
CA PRO A 98 -18.94 -28.58 -2.66
C PRO A 98 -20.45 -28.29 -2.67
N SER A 99 -20.99 -27.68 -1.61
CA SER A 99 -22.41 -27.29 -1.50
C SER A 99 -22.83 -26.20 -2.52
N PHE A 100 -21.89 -25.49 -3.13
CA PHE A 100 -22.21 -24.53 -4.21
C PHE A 100 -22.61 -25.27 -5.50
N GLY A 101 -22.21 -26.54 -5.66
CA GLY A 101 -22.51 -27.36 -6.84
C GLY A 101 -21.59 -27.07 -8.02
N ASN A 102 -21.98 -27.56 -9.19
CA ASN A 102 -21.21 -27.49 -10.43
C ASN A 102 -21.97 -26.73 -11.53
N GLY A 103 -21.28 -26.54 -12.68
CA GLY A 103 -21.85 -25.85 -13.84
C GLY A 103 -22.00 -24.35 -13.65
N ALA A 104 -22.80 -23.71 -14.50
CA ALA A 104 -22.96 -22.26 -14.49
C ALA A 104 -23.54 -21.70 -13.19
N ALA A 105 -24.52 -22.39 -12.61
CA ALA A 105 -25.12 -21.98 -11.35
C ALA A 105 -24.15 -22.09 -10.16
N GLY A 106 -23.36 -23.18 -10.11
CA GLY A 106 -22.27 -23.35 -9.14
C GLY A 106 -21.23 -22.25 -9.30
N TYR A 107 -20.76 -21.99 -10.53
CA TYR A 107 -19.81 -20.93 -10.83
C TYR A 107 -20.30 -19.56 -10.35
N GLY A 108 -21.59 -19.25 -10.55
CA GLY A 108 -22.18 -17.99 -10.06
C GLY A 108 -22.09 -17.85 -8.54
N LYS A 109 -22.30 -18.92 -7.79
CA LYS A 109 -22.13 -18.92 -6.32
C LYS A 109 -20.68 -18.75 -5.90
N TYR A 110 -19.74 -19.47 -6.54
CA TYR A 110 -18.31 -19.30 -6.31
C TYR A 110 -17.86 -17.86 -6.64
N PHE A 111 -18.38 -17.27 -7.73
CA PHE A 111 -18.06 -15.89 -8.10
C PHE A 111 -18.61 -14.89 -7.08
N GLY A 112 -19.88 -15.03 -6.69
CA GLY A 112 -20.48 -14.15 -5.69
C GLY A 112 -19.73 -14.18 -4.38
N ALA A 113 -19.34 -15.38 -3.92
CA ALA A 113 -18.57 -15.55 -2.70
C ALA A 113 -17.14 -15.00 -2.81
N ALA A 114 -16.41 -15.35 -3.85
CA ALA A 114 -15.02 -14.88 -4.07
C ALA A 114 -14.94 -13.37 -4.28
N TYR A 115 -15.87 -12.80 -5.04
CA TYR A 115 -15.95 -11.35 -5.22
C TYR A 115 -16.39 -10.64 -3.95
N GLY A 116 -17.32 -11.24 -3.17
CA GLY A 116 -17.71 -10.77 -1.85
C GLY A 116 -16.52 -10.72 -0.89
N ASP A 117 -15.66 -11.75 -0.89
CA ASP A 117 -14.43 -11.77 -0.09
C ASP A 117 -13.50 -10.59 -0.44
N LEU A 118 -13.31 -10.31 -1.74
CA LEU A 118 -12.50 -9.17 -2.19
C LEU A 118 -13.10 -7.82 -1.80
N LEU A 119 -14.41 -7.65 -1.96
CA LEU A 119 -15.13 -6.44 -1.54
C LEU A 119 -14.99 -6.17 -0.05
N ILE A 120 -15.28 -7.17 0.76
CA ILE A 120 -15.21 -7.07 2.22
C ILE A 120 -13.77 -6.84 2.65
N GLY A 121 -12.80 -7.57 2.07
CA GLY A 121 -11.38 -7.40 2.30
C GLY A 121 -10.95 -5.96 2.07
N ASN A 122 -11.19 -5.40 0.89
CA ASN A 122 -10.84 -4.03 0.55
C ASN A 122 -11.50 -3.02 1.50
N MET A 123 -12.80 -3.20 1.81
CA MET A 123 -13.48 -2.29 2.73
C MET A 123 -12.87 -2.31 4.12
N MET A 124 -12.49 -3.48 4.63
CA MET A 124 -11.90 -3.62 5.96
C MET A 124 -10.45 -3.11 5.98
N THR A 125 -9.60 -3.53 5.04
CA THR A 125 -8.15 -3.22 5.04
C THR A 125 -7.83 -1.81 4.53
N GLU A 126 -8.69 -1.18 3.74
CA GLU A 126 -8.42 0.14 3.15
C GLU A 126 -9.32 1.25 3.69
N GLY A 127 -10.53 0.91 4.12
CA GLY A 127 -11.53 1.85 4.61
C GLY A 127 -11.66 1.87 6.12
N VAL A 128 -12.21 0.81 6.68
CA VAL A 128 -12.66 0.75 8.08
C VAL A 128 -11.47 0.79 9.04
N PHE A 129 -10.60 -0.22 9.03
CA PHE A 129 -9.50 -0.30 10.00
C PHE A 129 -8.46 0.82 9.84
N PRO A 130 -8.05 1.25 8.63
CA PRO A 130 -7.17 2.40 8.50
C PRO A 130 -7.78 3.69 9.06
N SER A 131 -9.09 3.84 8.98
CA SER A 131 -9.78 5.01 9.55
C SER A 131 -9.82 4.96 11.08
N LEU A 132 -10.15 3.80 11.66
CA LEU A 132 -10.20 3.59 13.11
C LEU A 132 -8.81 3.70 13.75
N LEU A 133 -7.80 3.10 13.14
CA LEU A 133 -6.44 3.00 13.67
C LEU A 133 -5.54 4.16 13.22
N ARG A 134 -6.07 5.11 12.44
CA ARG A 134 -5.33 6.25 11.88
C ARG A 134 -4.06 5.82 11.15
N GLN A 135 -4.21 4.78 10.31
CA GLN A 135 -3.16 4.23 9.48
C GLN A 135 -3.42 4.55 8.00
N ASP A 136 -2.35 4.61 7.20
CA ASP A 136 -2.46 4.91 5.77
C ASP A 136 -2.50 3.59 4.98
N PRO A 137 -3.57 3.31 4.21
CA PRO A 137 -3.69 2.08 3.43
C PRO A 137 -2.84 2.06 2.16
N ARG A 138 -2.17 3.17 1.81
CA ARG A 138 -1.42 3.28 0.56
C ARG A 138 -0.10 2.51 0.61
N TYR A 139 0.25 1.93 -0.52
CA TYR A 139 1.59 1.42 -0.77
C TYR A 139 2.51 2.56 -1.21
N PHE A 140 3.65 2.74 -0.54
CA PHE A 140 4.65 3.75 -0.88
C PHE A 140 5.77 3.10 -1.68
N ARG A 141 5.74 3.28 -3.01
CA ARG A 141 6.73 2.69 -3.90
C ARG A 141 8.13 3.25 -3.63
N ARG A 142 9.11 2.36 -3.46
CA ARG A 142 10.51 2.76 -3.30
C ARG A 142 11.15 3.14 -4.65
N GLY A 143 10.93 2.33 -5.69
CA GLY A 143 11.37 2.60 -7.05
C GLY A 143 12.87 2.59 -7.31
N SER A 144 13.72 2.60 -6.28
CA SER A 144 15.18 2.67 -6.36
C SER A 144 15.87 1.62 -5.51
N GLY A 145 17.13 1.31 -5.82
CA GLY A 145 17.94 0.30 -5.15
C GLY A 145 18.00 -1.04 -5.88
N THR A 146 18.67 -2.02 -5.27
CA THR A 146 18.79 -3.37 -5.85
C THR A 146 17.45 -4.11 -5.85
N LYS A 147 17.28 -5.09 -6.73
CA LYS A 147 16.05 -5.90 -6.82
C LYS A 147 15.71 -6.57 -5.49
N TRP A 148 16.71 -7.12 -4.81
CA TRP A 148 16.55 -7.78 -3.51
C TRP A 148 16.12 -6.80 -2.41
N SER A 149 16.70 -5.59 -2.37
CA SER A 149 16.32 -4.56 -1.43
C SER A 149 14.88 -4.08 -1.65
N ARG A 150 14.44 -3.97 -2.92
CA ARG A 150 13.07 -3.61 -3.27
C ARG A 150 12.09 -4.74 -2.97
N LEU A 151 12.49 -6.00 -3.20
CA LEU A 151 11.70 -7.18 -2.84
C LEU A 151 11.44 -7.21 -1.32
N GLY A 152 12.50 -7.13 -0.51
CA GLY A 152 12.37 -7.08 0.94
C GLY A 152 11.54 -5.89 1.43
N TYR A 153 11.68 -4.73 0.78
CA TYR A 153 10.87 -3.55 1.08
C TYR A 153 9.39 -3.78 0.79
N SER A 154 9.02 -4.35 -0.36
CA SER A 154 7.63 -4.59 -0.72
C SER A 154 6.95 -5.60 0.20
N ILE A 155 7.65 -6.66 0.60
CA ILE A 155 7.16 -7.61 1.59
C ILE A 155 6.99 -6.94 2.96
N LYS A 156 7.97 -6.14 3.38
CA LYS A 156 7.89 -5.40 4.64
C LYS A 156 6.68 -4.48 4.70
N GLN A 157 6.28 -3.88 3.59
CA GLN A 157 5.12 -2.97 3.52
C GLN A 157 3.77 -3.66 3.78
N SER A 158 3.69 -4.99 3.68
CA SER A 158 2.48 -5.73 4.11
C SER A 158 2.34 -5.73 5.64
N PHE A 159 3.46 -5.64 6.38
CA PHE A 159 3.46 -5.65 7.84
C PHE A 159 3.76 -4.29 8.47
N TRP A 160 4.29 -3.34 7.72
CA TRP A 160 4.61 -1.99 8.18
C TRP A 160 4.00 -0.94 7.27
N THR A 161 3.19 -0.09 7.85
CA THR A 161 2.56 1.05 7.18
C THR A 161 2.92 2.37 7.85
N ARG A 162 2.27 3.46 7.46
CA ARG A 162 2.42 4.78 8.05
C ARG A 162 1.21 5.15 8.90
N LYS A 163 1.45 5.90 9.98
CA LYS A 163 0.39 6.61 10.71
C LYS A 163 -0.03 7.86 9.95
N ASP A 164 -1.27 8.29 10.12
CA ASP A 164 -1.75 9.58 9.60
C ASP A 164 -0.94 10.77 10.18
N SER A 165 -0.40 10.63 11.39
CA SER A 165 0.52 11.62 12.01
C SER A 165 1.97 11.56 11.48
N GLY A 166 2.26 10.65 10.54
CA GLY A 166 3.62 10.36 10.08
C GLY A 166 4.29 9.25 10.90
N GLY A 167 5.44 8.78 10.40
CA GLY A 167 6.18 7.67 11.01
C GLY A 167 5.66 6.29 10.64
N GLY A 168 6.50 5.27 10.85
CA GLY A 168 6.18 3.86 10.59
C GLY A 168 5.52 3.19 11.78
N VAL A 169 4.60 2.28 11.50
CA VAL A 169 3.90 1.47 12.52
C VAL A 169 3.60 0.09 11.93
N PHE A 170 3.42 -0.91 12.81
CA PHE A 170 2.92 -2.20 12.37
C PHE A 170 1.53 -2.06 11.75
N ASN A 171 1.30 -2.77 10.64
CA ASN A 171 0.07 -2.65 9.85
C ASN A 171 -1.08 -3.44 10.50
N TYR A 172 -1.56 -2.95 11.63
CA TYR A 172 -2.72 -3.54 12.31
C TYR A 172 -3.96 -3.53 11.42
N SER A 173 -4.10 -2.52 10.58
CA SER A 173 -5.25 -2.39 9.66
C SER A 173 -5.33 -3.56 8.69
N GLU A 174 -4.21 -4.01 8.17
CA GLU A 174 -4.13 -5.16 7.25
C GLU A 174 -4.50 -6.45 7.97
N VAL A 175 -3.87 -6.69 9.13
CA VAL A 175 -4.07 -7.95 9.88
C VAL A 175 -5.50 -8.05 10.42
N LEU A 176 -5.98 -7.01 11.10
CA LEU A 176 -7.33 -7.00 11.68
C LEU A 176 -8.41 -6.92 10.60
N GLY A 177 -8.13 -6.18 9.52
CA GLY A 177 -9.03 -6.08 8.38
C GLY A 177 -9.24 -7.42 7.71
N ASN A 178 -8.16 -8.12 7.38
CA ASN A 178 -8.19 -9.46 6.80
C ASN A 178 -8.82 -10.48 7.76
N ALA A 179 -8.49 -10.45 9.04
CA ALA A 179 -9.10 -11.35 10.03
C ALA A 179 -10.61 -11.15 10.13
N THR A 180 -11.07 -9.89 10.12
CA THR A 180 -12.50 -9.56 10.13
C THR A 180 -13.17 -9.99 8.84
N ALA A 181 -12.54 -9.75 7.69
CA ALA A 181 -13.07 -10.20 6.40
C ALA A 181 -13.21 -11.72 6.34
N VAL A 182 -12.24 -12.48 6.85
CA VAL A 182 -12.31 -13.94 6.95
C VAL A 182 -13.43 -14.38 7.89
N ALA A 183 -13.60 -13.73 9.03
CA ALA A 183 -14.68 -14.05 9.96
C ALA A 183 -16.06 -13.85 9.30
N ILE A 184 -16.25 -12.75 8.56
CA ILE A 184 -17.47 -12.49 7.80
C ILE A 184 -17.63 -13.52 6.67
N SER A 185 -16.56 -13.83 5.94
CA SER A 185 -16.53 -14.84 4.88
C SER A 185 -17.01 -16.20 5.37
N ASN A 186 -16.55 -16.64 6.55
CA ASN A 186 -16.97 -17.91 7.13
C ASN A 186 -18.48 -17.99 7.40
N ALA A 187 -19.18 -16.86 7.48
CA ALA A 187 -20.64 -16.86 7.70
C ALA A 187 -21.41 -17.30 6.46
N TYR A 188 -20.90 -17.04 5.25
CA TYR A 188 -21.60 -17.37 3.99
C TYR A 188 -20.97 -18.53 3.20
N TYR A 189 -19.79 -19.04 3.62
CA TYR A 189 -19.27 -20.31 3.09
C TYR A 189 -19.80 -21.48 3.93
N PRO A 190 -20.69 -22.35 3.40
CA PRO A 190 -21.30 -23.41 4.20
C PRO A 190 -20.32 -24.51 4.57
N ASP A 191 -19.31 -24.77 3.74
CA ASP A 191 -18.39 -25.91 3.86
C ASP A 191 -17.09 -25.56 4.60
N ASN A 192 -16.76 -24.28 4.77
CA ASN A 192 -15.45 -23.80 5.26
C ASN A 192 -15.65 -22.97 6.53
N ARG A 193 -15.99 -23.60 7.64
CA ARG A 193 -16.32 -22.93 8.91
C ARG A 193 -15.38 -23.28 10.05
N THR A 194 -14.34 -24.06 9.78
CA THR A 194 -13.38 -24.42 10.83
C THR A 194 -12.35 -23.33 11.07
N ALA A 195 -11.72 -23.34 12.24
CA ALA A 195 -10.60 -22.44 12.54
C ALA A 195 -9.43 -22.66 11.57
N GLY A 196 -9.20 -23.90 11.11
CA GLY A 196 -8.18 -24.22 10.11
C GLY A 196 -8.47 -23.55 8.77
N ASP A 197 -9.73 -23.56 8.31
CA ASP A 197 -10.13 -22.85 7.09
C ASP A 197 -9.91 -21.35 7.22
N ALA A 198 -10.26 -20.76 8.37
CA ALA A 198 -10.05 -19.35 8.65
C ALA A 198 -8.56 -18.96 8.59
N VAL A 199 -7.67 -19.75 9.21
CA VAL A 199 -6.22 -19.52 9.17
C VAL A 199 -5.68 -19.65 7.74
N SER A 200 -6.12 -20.66 7.00
CA SER A 200 -5.73 -20.85 5.59
C SER A 200 -6.16 -19.69 4.71
N LYS A 201 -7.42 -19.22 4.85
CA LYS A 201 -7.93 -18.03 4.14
C LYS A 201 -7.14 -16.78 4.49
N LEU A 202 -6.87 -16.54 5.78
CA LEU A 202 -6.08 -15.40 6.24
C LEU A 202 -4.66 -15.44 5.65
N GLY A 203 -4.00 -16.58 5.69
CA GLY A 203 -2.69 -16.76 5.07
C GLY A 203 -2.70 -16.48 3.56
N SER A 204 -3.74 -16.94 2.86
CA SER A 204 -3.94 -16.70 1.43
C SER A 204 -4.15 -15.20 1.14
N GLN A 205 -4.95 -14.49 1.92
CA GLN A 205 -5.17 -13.05 1.76
C GLN A 205 -3.88 -12.25 1.95
N ILE A 206 -3.14 -12.52 3.03
CA ILE A 206 -1.82 -11.88 3.26
C ILE A 206 -0.87 -12.18 2.10
N GLY A 207 -0.87 -13.41 1.56
CA GLY A 207 -0.08 -13.78 0.38
C GLY A 207 -0.47 -12.98 -0.87
N ILE A 208 -1.76 -12.76 -1.10
CA ILE A 208 -2.28 -11.94 -2.21
C ILE A 208 -1.85 -10.47 -2.03
N ASP A 209 -1.91 -9.93 -0.82
CA ASP A 209 -1.49 -8.56 -0.52
C ASP A 209 0.02 -8.37 -0.73
N MET A 210 0.83 -9.35 -0.34
CA MET A 210 2.27 -9.37 -0.65
C MET A 210 2.52 -9.37 -2.16
N ALA A 211 1.83 -10.23 -2.92
CA ALA A 211 1.93 -10.29 -4.37
C ALA A 211 1.49 -8.97 -5.01
N SER A 212 0.41 -8.36 -4.53
CA SER A 212 -0.05 -7.04 -4.95
C SER A 212 1.01 -5.95 -4.71
N ASN A 213 1.64 -5.95 -3.54
CA ASN A 213 2.72 -5.01 -3.21
C ASN A 213 3.95 -5.20 -4.12
N LEU A 214 4.30 -6.45 -4.45
CA LEU A 214 5.34 -6.75 -5.44
C LEU A 214 5.00 -6.20 -6.82
N LEU A 215 3.76 -6.38 -7.27
CA LEU A 215 3.29 -5.83 -8.54
C LEU A 215 3.31 -4.31 -8.55
N LYS A 216 2.91 -3.66 -7.44
CA LYS A 216 2.98 -2.19 -7.29
C LYS A 216 4.43 -1.68 -7.31
N GLU A 217 5.38 -2.43 -6.74
CA GLU A 217 6.80 -2.07 -6.73
C GLU A 217 7.45 -2.23 -8.11
N PHE A 218 7.23 -3.36 -8.80
CA PHE A 218 7.95 -3.72 -10.02
C PHE A 218 7.16 -3.48 -11.31
N GLY A 219 5.84 -3.43 -11.26
CA GLY A 219 4.96 -3.27 -12.41
C GLY A 219 5.28 -2.08 -13.30
N PRO A 220 5.51 -0.86 -12.76
CA PRO A 220 5.89 0.30 -13.57
C PRO A 220 7.20 0.11 -14.34
N ASP A 221 8.17 -0.64 -13.80
CA ASP A 221 9.43 -0.90 -14.49
C ASP A 221 9.24 -1.89 -15.64
N LEU A 222 8.35 -2.85 -15.45
CA LEU A 222 8.04 -3.85 -16.47
C LEU A 222 7.25 -3.21 -17.62
N THR A 223 6.25 -2.37 -17.33
CA THR A 223 5.50 -1.62 -18.35
C THR A 223 6.42 -0.72 -19.16
N ARG A 224 7.32 0.03 -18.52
CA ARG A 224 8.31 0.87 -19.22
C ARG A 224 9.23 0.06 -20.16
N ARG A 225 9.65 -1.13 -19.77
CA ARG A 225 10.47 -2.01 -20.62
C ARG A 225 9.70 -2.51 -21.84
N LEU A 226 8.45 -2.91 -21.65
CA LEU A 226 7.59 -3.40 -22.74
C LEU A 226 7.27 -2.29 -23.75
N THR A 227 6.99 -1.07 -23.27
CA THR A 227 6.69 0.07 -24.13
C THR A 227 7.90 0.50 -24.94
N ARG A 228 9.09 0.53 -24.34
CA ARG A 228 10.35 0.85 -25.05
C ARG A 228 10.65 -0.16 -26.16
N ARG A 229 10.41 -1.46 -25.95
CA ARG A 229 10.58 -2.48 -26.99
C ARG A 229 9.59 -2.35 -28.15
N ARG A 230 8.38 -1.84 -27.91
CA ARG A 230 7.40 -1.56 -28.98
C ARG A 230 7.75 -0.34 -29.83
N SER A 231 8.39 0.67 -29.25
CA SER A 231 8.82 1.88 -29.95
C SER A 231 10.09 1.71 -30.81
N GLN A 232 10.78 0.57 -30.68
CA GLN A 232 12.00 0.24 -31.43
C GLN A 232 11.76 -0.78 -32.56
N LYS A 233 10.52 -1.23 -32.74
CA LYS A 233 10.06 -2.04 -33.87
C LYS A 233 9.17 -1.21 -34.79
#